data_1cbf50b125026c7dce9723bc119f2dfd
#
_entry.id   1cbf50b125026c7dce9723bc119f2dfd
#
_cell.length_a   1.000
_cell.length_b   1.000
_cell.length_c   1.000
_cell.angle_alpha   90.00
_cell.angle_beta   90.00
_cell.angle_gamma   90.00
#
_symmetry.space_group_name_H-M   'P 1'
#
loop_
_entity.id
_entity.type
_entity.pdbx_description
1 polymer ?
#
loop_
_entity_poly.entity_id
_entity_poly.type
_entity_poly.pdbx_seq_one_letter_code
_entity_poly.pdbx_strand_id
1 'polypeptide(L)'
;MKYLICRDVYEDYDDSIIYISTEETSEKNDLVVYNGYNRPSLAKVINFMDELTAITSDYHFEPAIKVVSMKAYMEKRATEIKKAKLVKLMKEQMEIQKLEDTLKKNSECNEEMAKLFAQY
;
A
#
# COMPACT_ATOMS: atom_id res chain seq x y z
N MET A 1 14.38 1.74 24.81
CA MET A 1 13.65 0.63 24.16
C MET A 1 12.15 0.84 24.35
N LYS A 2 11.38 0.54 23.34
CA LYS A 2 9.92 0.66 23.36
C LYS A 2 9.29 -0.72 23.45
N TYR A 3 8.19 -0.80 24.18
CA TYR A 3 7.49 -2.05 24.43
C TYR A 3 6.08 -1.95 23.85
N LEU A 4 5.74 -2.88 22.99
CA LEU A 4 4.51 -2.87 22.21
C LEU A 4 3.62 -4.04 22.62
N ILE A 5 2.34 -3.79 22.72
CA ILE A 5 1.33 -4.84 22.84
C ILE A 5 0.74 -5.03 21.45
N CYS A 6 0.95 -6.20 20.88
CA CYS A 6 0.58 -6.52 19.51
C CYS A 6 -0.37 -7.71 19.45
N ARG A 7 -1.04 -7.84 18.32
CA ARG A 7 -1.92 -8.96 18.03
C ARG A 7 -1.44 -9.62 16.73
N ASP A 8 -1.34 -10.94 16.72
CA ASP A 8 -0.96 -11.66 15.51
C ASP A 8 -2.01 -11.45 14.41
N VAL A 9 -1.53 -11.12 13.22
CA VAL A 9 -2.40 -10.82 12.08
C VAL A 9 -3.09 -12.07 11.54
N TYR A 10 -2.46 -13.23 11.70
CA TYR A 10 -2.96 -14.49 11.16
C TYR A 10 -3.89 -15.25 12.11
N GLU A 11 -3.96 -14.83 13.37
CA GLU A 11 -4.82 -15.45 14.37
C GLU A 11 -5.94 -14.49 14.79
N ASP A 12 -7.17 -14.85 14.47
CA ASP A 12 -8.38 -14.07 14.81
C ASP A 12 -8.88 -14.29 16.25
N TYR A 13 -8.09 -14.93 17.08
CA TYR A 13 -8.46 -15.19 18.48
C TYR A 13 -8.05 -14.03 19.38
N ASP A 14 -8.93 -13.67 20.33
CA ASP A 14 -8.66 -12.61 21.29
C ASP A 14 -7.44 -12.90 22.20
N ASP A 15 -6.99 -14.15 22.25
CA ASP A 15 -5.87 -14.61 23.06
C ASP A 15 -4.50 -14.53 22.34
N SER A 16 -4.47 -14.05 21.12
CA SER A 16 -3.23 -13.96 20.32
C SER A 16 -2.42 -12.69 20.58
N ILE A 17 -2.37 -12.25 21.84
CA ILE A 17 -1.59 -11.08 22.23
C ILE A 17 -0.13 -11.45 22.33
N ILE A 18 0.71 -10.64 21.68
CA ILE A 18 2.16 -10.79 21.64
C ILE A 18 2.80 -9.51 22.15
N TYR A 19 3.78 -9.65 23.02
CA TYR A 19 4.55 -8.53 23.53
C TYR A 19 5.84 -8.43 22.73
N ILE A 20 6.09 -7.25 22.16
CA ILE A 20 7.23 -7.01 21.28
C ILE A 20 8.03 -5.83 21.80
N SER A 21 9.35 -5.99 21.80
CA SER A 21 10.30 -4.91 22.11
C SER A 21 10.97 -4.39 20.85
N THR A 22 11.11 -3.08 20.73
CA THR A 22 11.76 -2.44 19.59
C THR A 22 12.40 -1.12 20.00
N GLU A 23 13.43 -0.73 19.28
CA GLU A 23 14.02 0.61 19.40
C GLU A 23 13.36 1.61 18.45
N GLU A 24 12.63 1.13 17.46
CA GLU A 24 11.97 1.95 16.46
C GLU A 24 10.69 2.60 17.01
N THR A 25 10.39 3.79 16.51
CA THR A 25 9.14 4.47 16.82
C THR A 25 7.99 3.82 16.07
N SER A 26 6.90 3.54 16.77
CA SER A 26 5.72 2.93 16.19
C SER A 26 4.45 3.61 16.67
N GLU A 27 3.40 3.52 15.89
CA GLU A 27 2.06 4.02 16.19
C GLU A 27 1.07 2.86 16.25
N LYS A 28 -0.10 3.10 16.82
CA LYS A 28 -1.18 2.10 16.78
C LYS A 28 -1.51 1.76 15.33
N ASN A 29 -1.82 0.50 15.09
CA ASN A 29 -2.09 -0.09 13.78
C ASN A 29 -0.86 -0.30 12.88
N ASP A 30 0.35 0.01 13.35
CA ASP A 30 1.55 -0.35 12.62
C ASP A 30 1.74 -1.86 12.61
N LEU A 31 2.41 -2.37 11.59
CA LEU A 31 2.75 -3.78 11.48
C LEU A 31 4.18 -4.01 11.98
N VAL A 32 4.36 -5.07 12.73
CA VAL A 32 5.67 -5.48 13.25
C VAL A 32 5.99 -6.86 12.73
N VAL A 33 7.16 -7.00 12.14
CA VAL A 33 7.71 -8.30 11.78
C VAL A 33 8.51 -8.81 12.98
N TYR A 34 8.17 -9.98 13.46
CA TYR A 34 8.86 -10.63 14.57
C TYR A 34 9.11 -12.10 14.25
N ASN A 35 10.01 -12.72 15.00
CA ASN A 35 10.33 -14.13 14.80
C ASN A 35 9.42 -14.98 15.71
N GLY A 36 8.38 -15.57 15.13
CA GLY A 36 7.49 -16.49 15.81
C GLY A 36 7.77 -17.92 15.38
N TYR A 37 7.84 -18.87 16.30
CA TYR A 37 7.97 -20.32 16.05
C TYR A 37 8.84 -20.69 14.82
N ASN A 38 10.10 -20.22 14.80
CA ASN A 38 11.10 -20.49 13.74
C ASN A 38 10.80 -19.87 12.36
N ARG A 39 9.86 -18.96 12.26
CA ARG A 39 9.59 -18.24 11.01
C ARG A 39 9.17 -16.78 11.29
N PRO A 40 9.46 -15.85 10.37
CA PRO A 40 8.97 -14.49 10.51
C PRO A 40 7.44 -14.45 10.52
N SER A 41 6.88 -13.69 11.43
CA SER A 41 5.43 -13.51 11.57
C SER A 41 5.10 -12.03 11.62
N LEU A 42 3.85 -11.67 11.37
CA LEU A 42 3.36 -10.31 11.40
C LEU A 42 2.41 -10.10 12.58
N ALA A 43 2.59 -9.02 13.29
CA ALA A 43 1.70 -8.58 14.33
C ALA A 43 1.30 -7.11 14.13
N LYS A 44 0.12 -6.75 14.60
CA LYS A 44 -0.40 -5.40 14.55
C LYS A 44 -0.31 -4.76 15.93
N VAL A 45 0.23 -3.55 16.01
CA VAL A 45 0.32 -2.81 17.26
C VAL A 45 -1.07 -2.36 17.70
N ILE A 46 -1.50 -2.82 18.87
CA ILE A 46 -2.80 -2.44 19.45
C ILE A 46 -2.66 -1.47 20.61
N ASN A 47 -1.55 -1.51 21.33
CA ASN A 47 -1.29 -0.63 22.44
C ASN A 47 0.21 -0.58 22.77
N PHE A 48 0.57 0.26 23.71
CA PHE A 48 1.95 0.44 24.19
C PHE A 48 2.04 0.13 25.66
N MET A 49 3.24 -0.28 26.08
CA MET A 49 3.55 -0.55 27.48
C MET A 49 4.68 0.36 27.94
N ASP A 50 4.54 0.90 29.15
CA ASP A 50 5.60 1.63 29.82
C ASP A 50 6.83 0.76 30.03
N GLU A 51 8.02 1.36 29.93
CA GLU A 51 9.28 0.66 30.18
C GLU A 51 9.34 0.08 31.61
N LEU A 52 8.93 0.84 32.59
CA LEU A 52 8.91 0.38 33.97
C LEU A 52 7.97 -0.84 34.15
N THR A 53 6.79 -0.79 33.59
CA THR A 53 5.83 -1.88 33.61
C THR A 53 6.36 -3.12 32.90
N ALA A 54 7.01 -2.92 31.74
CA ALA A 54 7.60 -3.99 30.96
C ALA A 54 8.74 -4.69 31.71
N ILE A 55 9.63 -3.92 32.34
CA ILE A 55 10.77 -4.46 33.09
C ILE A 55 10.32 -5.21 34.34
N THR A 56 9.28 -4.72 35.01
CA THR A 56 8.74 -5.34 36.24
C THR A 56 7.74 -6.45 35.98
N SER A 57 7.30 -6.62 34.73
CA SER A 57 6.37 -7.69 34.36
C SER A 57 7.11 -8.99 34.08
N ASP A 58 6.40 -10.11 34.20
CA ASP A 58 6.88 -11.43 33.82
C ASP A 58 6.60 -11.76 32.34
N TYR A 59 6.19 -10.76 31.56
CA TYR A 59 5.90 -10.97 30.14
C TYR A 59 7.17 -11.21 29.34
N HIS A 60 7.10 -12.14 28.42
CA HIS A 60 8.15 -12.41 27.47
C HIS A 60 8.00 -11.48 26.27
N PHE A 61 9.02 -10.67 26.00
CA PHE A 61 9.05 -9.76 24.85
C PHE A 61 9.89 -10.33 23.74
N GLU A 62 9.29 -10.52 22.57
CA GLU A 62 9.99 -10.88 21.36
C GLU A 62 10.62 -9.63 20.74
N PRO A 63 11.88 -9.69 20.31
CA PRO A 63 12.48 -8.56 19.60
C PRO A 63 11.85 -8.40 18.22
N ALA A 64 11.55 -7.16 17.86
CA ALA A 64 11.06 -6.83 16.53
C ALA A 64 12.19 -6.96 15.50
N ILE A 65 11.91 -7.59 14.38
CA ILE A 65 12.82 -7.60 13.24
C ILE A 65 12.72 -6.28 12.50
N LYS A 66 11.50 -5.81 12.26
CA LYS A 66 11.23 -4.54 11.59
C LYS A 66 9.85 -4.03 11.96
N VAL A 67 9.72 -2.73 12.10
CA VAL A 67 8.43 -2.05 12.25
C VAL A 67 8.07 -1.39 10.92
N VAL A 68 6.87 -1.68 10.42
CA VAL A 68 6.35 -1.09 9.19
C VAL A 68 5.26 -0.09 9.55
N SER A 69 5.51 1.18 9.25
CA SER A 69 4.52 2.23 9.46
C SER A 69 3.36 2.06 8.48
N MET A 70 2.18 1.76 9.00
CA MET A 70 0.98 1.64 8.18
C MET A 70 0.59 2.97 7.55
N LYS A 71 0.77 4.06 8.27
CA LYS A 71 0.49 5.40 7.74
C LYS A 71 1.38 5.70 6.54
N ALA A 72 2.69 5.49 6.64
CA ALA A 72 3.62 5.68 5.54
C ALA A 72 3.32 4.73 4.38
N TYR A 73 3.00 3.48 4.67
CA TYR A 73 2.61 2.50 3.66
C TYR A 73 1.33 2.90 2.92
N MET A 74 0.30 3.35 3.65
CA MET A 74 -0.96 3.80 3.06
C MET A 74 -0.78 5.06 2.22
N GLU A 75 0.04 6.00 2.68
CA GLU A 75 0.38 7.21 1.92
C GLU A 75 1.11 6.85 0.62
N LYS A 76 2.10 5.96 0.69
CA LYS A 76 2.82 5.48 -0.49
C LYS A 76 1.89 4.77 -1.46
N ARG A 77 1.03 3.89 -0.96
CA ARG A 77 0.06 3.18 -1.78
C ARG A 77 -0.94 4.13 -2.44
N ALA A 78 -1.44 5.12 -1.70
CA ALA A 78 -2.32 6.15 -2.25
C ALA A 78 -1.64 6.96 -3.36
N THR A 79 -0.35 7.29 -3.18
CA THR A 79 0.45 7.96 -4.20
C THR A 79 0.63 7.08 -5.44
N GLU A 80 0.94 5.81 -5.27
CA GLU A 80 1.07 4.85 -6.37
C GLU A 80 -0.24 4.67 -7.13
N ILE A 81 -1.38 4.59 -6.43
CA ILE A 81 -2.70 4.52 -7.05
C ILE A 81 -3.00 5.78 -7.84
N LYS A 82 -2.70 6.96 -7.30
CA LYS A 82 -2.86 8.25 -8.01
C LYS A 82 -1.99 8.30 -9.25
N LYS A 83 -0.73 7.86 -9.17
CA LYS A 83 0.17 7.78 -10.33
C LYS A 83 -0.35 6.82 -11.38
N ALA A 84 -0.82 5.66 -10.98
CA ALA A 84 -1.39 4.67 -11.91
C ALA A 84 -2.63 5.21 -12.61
N LYS A 85 -3.52 5.89 -11.90
CA LYS A 85 -4.70 6.56 -12.48
C LYS A 85 -4.30 7.65 -13.45
N LEU A 86 -3.30 8.47 -13.10
CA LEU A 86 -2.79 9.54 -13.97
C LEU A 86 -2.21 8.97 -15.25
N VAL A 87 -1.38 7.93 -15.16
CA VAL A 87 -0.81 7.24 -16.33
C VAL A 87 -1.91 6.67 -17.21
N LYS A 88 -2.93 6.07 -16.64
CA LYS A 88 -4.08 5.54 -17.37
C LYS A 88 -4.82 6.65 -18.13
N LEU A 89 -5.10 7.77 -17.47
CA LEU A 89 -5.74 8.92 -18.09
C LEU A 89 -4.89 9.49 -19.23
N MET A 90 -3.58 9.59 -19.03
CA MET A 90 -2.66 10.06 -20.07
C MET A 90 -2.65 9.13 -21.29
N LYS A 91 -2.66 7.81 -21.08
CA LYS A 91 -2.76 6.83 -22.17
C LYS A 91 -4.08 6.95 -22.92
N GLU A 92 -5.18 7.11 -22.21
CA GLU A 92 -6.51 7.30 -22.82
C GLU A 92 -6.53 8.56 -23.68
N GLN A 93 -5.97 9.68 -23.22
CA GLN A 93 -5.85 10.90 -23.98
C GLN A 93 -4.97 10.73 -25.21
N MET A 94 -3.85 10.02 -25.09
CA MET A 94 -2.97 9.73 -26.23
C MET A 94 -3.68 8.88 -27.29
N GLU A 95 -4.46 7.90 -26.91
CA GLU A 95 -5.24 7.07 -27.81
C GLU A 95 -6.31 7.89 -28.53
N ILE A 96 -7.03 8.76 -27.84
CA ILE A 96 -8.02 9.66 -28.42
C ILE A 96 -7.35 10.61 -29.42
N GLN A 97 -6.20 11.18 -29.06
CA GLN A 97 -5.47 12.07 -29.95
C GLN A 97 -4.96 11.35 -31.20
N LYS A 98 -4.48 10.12 -31.07
CA LYS A 98 -4.12 9.29 -32.22
C LYS A 98 -5.29 9.00 -33.14
N LEU A 99 -6.45 8.73 -32.57
CA LEU A 99 -7.68 8.51 -33.33
C LEU A 99 -8.10 9.78 -34.07
N GLU A 100 -8.05 10.93 -33.42
CA GLU A 100 -8.34 12.22 -34.05
C GLU A 100 -7.38 12.51 -35.19
N ASP A 101 -6.08 12.30 -35.01
CA ASP A 101 -5.06 12.49 -36.05
C ASP A 101 -5.28 11.51 -37.19
N THR A 102 -5.65 10.28 -36.93
CA THR A 102 -5.95 9.29 -37.96
C THR A 102 -7.20 9.69 -38.75
N LEU A 103 -8.25 10.17 -38.07
CA LEU A 103 -9.47 10.65 -38.71
C LEU A 103 -9.19 11.89 -39.60
N LYS A 104 -8.35 12.81 -39.14
CA LYS A 104 -7.93 13.97 -39.93
C LYS A 104 -7.16 13.54 -41.18
N LYS A 105 -6.20 12.64 -41.03
CA LYS A 105 -5.46 12.10 -42.20
C LYS A 105 -6.37 11.40 -43.16
N ASN A 106 -7.28 10.59 -42.69
CA ASN A 106 -8.25 9.90 -43.54
C ASN A 106 -9.21 10.89 -44.25
N SER A 107 -9.63 11.95 -43.59
CA SER A 107 -10.47 12.98 -44.22
C SER A 107 -9.68 13.79 -45.25
N GLU A 108 -8.42 14.10 -45.01
CA GLU A 108 -7.56 14.78 -45.96
C GLU A 108 -7.21 13.92 -47.17
N CYS A 109 -6.85 12.65 -46.95
CA CYS A 109 -6.51 11.71 -48.02
C CYS A 109 -7.75 11.24 -48.79
N ASN A 110 -8.91 11.25 -48.22
CA ASN A 110 -10.17 10.78 -48.81
C ASN A 110 -11.14 11.91 -49.12
N GLU A 111 -10.69 13.18 -49.21
CA GLU A 111 -11.54 14.28 -49.62
C GLU A 111 -12.19 14.00 -50.97
N GLU A 112 -11.44 13.46 -51.93
CA GLU A 112 -11.97 13.04 -53.21
C GLU A 112 -12.95 11.89 -53.11
N MET A 113 -12.68 10.91 -52.25
CA MET A 113 -13.62 9.81 -51.96
C MET A 113 -14.87 10.30 -51.25
N ALA A 114 -14.72 11.20 -50.27
CA ALA A 114 -15.85 11.81 -49.56
C ALA A 114 -16.74 12.59 -50.55
N LYS A 115 -16.16 13.31 -51.51
CA LYS A 115 -16.90 13.97 -52.59
C LYS A 115 -17.59 12.99 -53.51
N LEU A 116 -16.96 11.87 -53.83
CA LEU A 116 -17.54 10.81 -54.61
C LEU A 116 -18.75 10.16 -53.90
N PHE A 117 -18.62 9.90 -52.58
CA PHE A 117 -19.72 9.39 -51.79
C PHE A 117 -20.86 10.39 -51.59
N ALA A 118 -20.57 11.67 -51.53
CA ALA A 118 -21.57 12.74 -51.46
C ALA A 118 -22.37 12.93 -52.76
N GLN A 119 -21.82 12.45 -53.90
CA GLN A 119 -22.48 12.48 -55.21
C GLN A 119 -23.41 11.31 -55.48
N TYR A 120 -23.33 10.29 -54.64
CA TYR A 120 -24.24 9.16 -54.68
C TYR A 120 -25.36 9.39 -53.65
#